data_f5d1dbb6bfbc816b45a9b457859f32b8
#
_entry.id   f5d1dbb6bfbc816b45a9b457859f32b8
#
_cell.length_a   1.000
_cell.length_b   1.000
_cell.length_c   1.000
_cell.angle_alpha   90.00
_cell.angle_beta   90.00
_cell.angle_gamma   90.00
#
_symmetry.space_group_name_H-M   'P 1'
#
loop_
_entity.id
_entity.type
_entity.pdbx_description
1 polymer ?
#
loop_
_entity_poly.entity_id
_entity_poly.type
_entity_poly.pdbx_seq_one_letter_code
_entity_poly.pdbx_strand_id
1 'polypeptide(L)'
;MGNLSTNLGKLLRQGDMWLILGVFGTVLLLVLPVPPLLLDLLLTFSIAISLLILLIILYVEQPADFTGFPTLLLFVTLFRLGLNVASTRLILLDGYAGHVIEAFGNFVVRGNYIVGLVIFFILVLINFVVITKGAGRIAEVAARFTLDAMPGKQMAIDAELSAGILTEAEAKAKRRKVEQEAD
;
A
#
# COMPACT_ATOMS: atom_id res chain seq x y z
N MET A 1 -33.14 0.58 18.61
CA MET A 1 -32.97 0.62 17.15
C MET A 1 -32.42 1.96 16.62
N GLY A 2 -32.27 3.00 17.43
CA GLY A 2 -31.79 4.34 17.02
C GLY A 2 -30.29 4.53 16.83
N ASN A 3 -29.43 3.65 17.35
CA ASN A 3 -27.98 3.85 17.35
C ASN A 3 -27.25 3.25 16.12
N LEU A 4 -27.88 2.39 15.36
CA LEU A 4 -27.30 1.81 14.15
C LEU A 4 -27.36 2.78 12.97
N SER A 5 -28.45 3.54 12.84
CA SER A 5 -28.64 4.51 11.74
C SER A 5 -27.77 5.76 11.89
N THR A 6 -27.50 6.20 13.12
CA THR A 6 -26.60 7.34 13.41
C THR A 6 -25.11 6.97 13.26
N ASN A 7 -24.73 5.73 13.51
CA ASN A 7 -23.37 5.24 13.27
C ASN A 7 -23.12 4.96 11.77
N LEU A 8 -24.11 4.46 11.05
CA LEU A 8 -24.03 4.33 9.59
C LEU A 8 -23.91 5.70 8.91
N GLY A 9 -24.60 6.73 9.38
CA GLY A 9 -24.48 8.09 8.84
C GLY A 9 -23.13 8.76 9.08
N LYS A 10 -22.40 8.38 10.15
CA LYS A 10 -21.03 8.81 10.40
C LYS A 10 -19.97 8.02 9.60
N LEU A 11 -20.22 6.74 9.34
CA LEU A 11 -19.42 5.89 8.46
C LEU A 11 -19.57 6.27 6.98
N LEU A 12 -20.68 6.89 6.61
CA LEU A 12 -20.97 7.38 5.25
C LEU A 12 -20.32 8.75 4.94
N ARG A 13 -19.43 9.24 5.78
CA ARG A 13 -18.70 10.47 5.51
C ARG A 13 -17.71 10.19 4.36
N GLN A 14 -18.07 10.64 3.22
CA GLN A 14 -17.56 10.57 1.82
C GLN A 14 -16.20 9.87 1.54
N GLY A 15 -15.21 9.93 2.40
CA GLY A 15 -13.89 9.31 2.20
C GLY A 15 -13.87 7.79 2.45
N ASP A 16 -14.52 7.35 3.52
CA ASP A 16 -14.45 5.94 3.96
C ASP A 16 -15.30 5.03 3.07
N MET A 17 -16.39 5.57 2.48
CA MET A 17 -17.27 4.79 1.61
C MET A 17 -16.59 4.37 0.30
N TRP A 18 -15.76 5.24 -0.29
CA TRP A 18 -14.98 4.90 -1.49
C TRP A 18 -13.95 3.83 -1.23
N LEU A 19 -13.34 3.85 -0.04
CA LEU A 19 -12.40 2.79 0.40
C LEU A 19 -13.12 1.45 0.55
N ILE A 20 -14.27 1.43 1.23
CA ILE A 20 -15.06 0.21 1.43
C ILE A 20 -15.52 -0.36 0.08
N LEU A 21 -16.03 0.48 -0.82
CA LEU A 21 -16.43 0.07 -2.17
C LEU A 21 -15.24 -0.46 -2.98
N GLY A 22 -14.09 0.19 -2.86
CA GLY A 22 -12.87 -0.23 -3.54
C GLY A 22 -12.36 -1.58 -3.06
N VAL A 23 -12.30 -1.78 -1.74
CA VAL A 23 -11.91 -3.07 -1.13
C VAL A 23 -12.91 -4.17 -1.53
N PHE A 24 -14.21 -3.89 -1.43
CA PHE A 24 -15.25 -4.85 -1.82
C PHE A 24 -15.17 -5.18 -3.31
N GLY A 25 -14.98 -4.19 -4.19
CA GLY A 25 -14.75 -4.38 -5.62
C GLY A 25 -13.52 -5.25 -5.89
N THR A 26 -12.44 -5.05 -5.16
CA THR A 26 -11.23 -5.88 -5.29
C THR A 26 -11.48 -7.33 -4.86
N VAL A 27 -12.21 -7.55 -3.77
CA VAL A 27 -12.61 -8.91 -3.34
C VAL A 27 -13.50 -9.57 -4.40
N LEU A 28 -14.41 -8.82 -5.02
CA LEU A 28 -15.22 -9.34 -6.13
C LEU A 28 -14.35 -9.75 -7.33
N LEU A 29 -13.31 -8.98 -7.68
CA LEU A 29 -12.35 -9.34 -8.73
C LEU A 29 -11.61 -10.65 -8.44
N LEU A 30 -11.34 -10.94 -7.17
CA LEU A 30 -10.70 -12.20 -6.76
C LEU A 30 -11.61 -13.41 -6.95
N VAL A 31 -12.90 -13.25 -6.72
CA VAL A 31 -13.88 -14.36 -6.71
C VAL A 31 -14.54 -14.55 -8.07
N LEU A 32 -14.99 -13.47 -8.69
CA LEU A 32 -15.77 -13.53 -9.93
C LEU A 32 -14.87 -13.67 -11.18
N PRO A 33 -15.32 -14.41 -12.20
CA PRO A 33 -14.66 -14.42 -13.49
C PRO A 33 -14.83 -13.06 -14.17
N VAL A 34 -13.72 -12.42 -14.52
CA VAL A 34 -13.70 -11.11 -15.18
C VAL A 34 -13.52 -11.30 -16.68
N PRO A 35 -14.38 -10.71 -17.54
CA PRO A 35 -14.16 -10.79 -18.98
C PRO A 35 -12.88 -10.05 -19.41
N PRO A 36 -12.17 -10.50 -20.47
CA PRO A 36 -10.91 -9.90 -20.90
C PRO A 36 -10.97 -8.40 -21.16
N LEU A 37 -12.05 -7.91 -21.75
CA LEU A 37 -12.27 -6.48 -22.01
C LEU A 37 -12.26 -5.63 -20.70
N LEU A 38 -12.93 -6.13 -19.66
CA LEU A 38 -12.96 -5.45 -18.37
C LEU A 38 -11.58 -5.50 -17.71
N LEU A 39 -10.87 -6.62 -17.85
CA LEU A 39 -9.51 -6.75 -17.34
C LEU A 39 -8.56 -5.75 -18.01
N ASP A 40 -8.64 -5.57 -19.33
CA ASP A 40 -7.85 -4.59 -20.08
C ASP A 40 -8.07 -3.17 -19.58
N LEU A 41 -9.33 -2.80 -19.32
CA LEU A 41 -9.69 -1.48 -18.80
C LEU A 41 -9.13 -1.29 -17.39
N LEU A 42 -9.29 -2.28 -16.53
CA LEU A 42 -8.79 -2.22 -15.14
C LEU A 42 -7.27 -2.21 -15.06
N LEU A 43 -6.57 -2.95 -15.95
CA LEU A 43 -5.10 -2.92 -16.06
C LEU A 43 -4.62 -1.53 -16.50
N THR A 44 -5.24 -0.96 -17.53
CA THR A 44 -4.91 0.39 -18.00
C THR A 44 -5.11 1.41 -16.89
N PHE A 45 -6.21 1.30 -16.16
CA PHE A 45 -6.50 2.15 -15.01
C PHE A 45 -5.46 1.98 -13.88
N SER A 46 -5.03 0.73 -13.59
CA SER A 46 -3.99 0.44 -12.61
C SER A 46 -2.65 1.08 -12.99
N ILE A 47 -2.27 1.03 -14.26
CA ILE A 47 -1.05 1.69 -14.77
C ILE A 47 -1.16 3.20 -14.62
N ALA A 48 -2.31 3.79 -15.01
CA ALA A 48 -2.55 5.22 -14.90
C ALA A 48 -2.47 5.71 -13.44
N ILE A 49 -3.10 4.99 -12.50
CA ILE A 49 -3.02 5.30 -11.06
C ILE A 49 -1.57 5.21 -10.57
N SER A 50 -0.84 4.17 -10.95
CA SER A 50 0.56 3.99 -10.51
C SER A 50 1.44 5.15 -10.99
N LEU A 51 1.25 5.60 -12.24
CA LEU A 51 1.95 6.76 -12.80
C LEU A 51 1.56 8.05 -12.08
N LEU A 52 0.27 8.23 -11.79
CA LEU A 52 -0.24 9.40 -11.09
C LEU A 52 0.33 9.47 -9.66
N ILE A 53 0.35 8.35 -8.94
CA ILE A 53 0.96 8.27 -7.60
C ILE A 53 2.45 8.62 -7.67
N LEU A 54 3.17 8.08 -8.65
CA LEU A 54 4.58 8.40 -8.85
C LEU A 54 4.78 9.91 -9.05
N LEU A 55 3.98 10.53 -9.90
CA LEU A 55 4.04 11.98 -10.14
C LEU A 55 3.72 12.77 -8.86
N ILE A 56 2.68 12.39 -8.11
CA ILE A 56 2.34 13.06 -6.85
C ILE A 56 3.52 12.99 -5.89
N ILE A 57 4.14 11.82 -5.71
CA ILE A 57 5.27 11.64 -4.79
C ILE A 57 6.47 12.51 -5.19
N LEU A 58 6.71 12.69 -6.49
CA LEU A 58 7.80 13.55 -6.99
C LEU A 58 7.56 15.04 -6.72
N TYR A 59 6.29 15.46 -6.61
CA TYR A 59 5.92 16.87 -6.40
C TYR A 59 5.57 17.20 -4.94
N VAL A 60 5.45 16.22 -4.05
CA VAL A 60 5.17 16.45 -2.63
C VAL A 60 6.43 16.96 -1.94
N GLU A 61 6.37 18.18 -1.40
CA GLU A 61 7.49 18.81 -0.72
C GLU A 61 7.70 18.26 0.70
N GLN A 62 6.61 17.93 1.39
CA GLN A 62 6.67 17.37 2.75
C GLN A 62 5.90 16.05 2.85
N PRO A 63 6.57 14.92 3.12
CA PRO A 63 5.91 13.60 3.26
C PRO A 63 4.83 13.57 4.35
N ALA A 64 4.95 14.43 5.37
CA ALA A 64 3.97 14.52 6.47
C ALA A 64 2.61 15.07 6.03
N ASP A 65 2.53 15.82 4.94
CA ASP A 65 1.28 16.41 4.43
C ASP A 65 0.37 15.37 3.80
N PHE A 66 0.91 14.20 3.42
CA PHE A 66 0.17 13.16 2.75
C PHE A 66 -0.22 12.01 3.70
N THR A 67 -1.01 12.34 4.73
CA THR A 67 -1.45 11.39 5.77
C THR A 67 -2.25 10.18 5.24
N GLY A 68 -2.92 10.32 4.09
CA GLY A 68 -3.68 9.25 3.42
C GLY A 68 -2.82 8.27 2.59
N PHE A 69 -1.52 8.50 2.46
CA PHE A 69 -0.64 7.70 1.62
C PHE A 69 -0.58 6.20 1.96
N PRO A 70 -0.45 5.78 3.23
CA PRO A 70 -0.46 4.36 3.58
C PRO A 70 -1.76 3.66 3.19
N THR A 71 -2.90 4.31 3.40
CA THR A 71 -4.22 3.79 3.04
C THR A 71 -4.37 3.66 1.52
N LEU A 72 -3.90 4.66 0.78
CA LEU A 72 -3.90 4.63 -0.68
C LEU A 72 -3.01 3.52 -1.22
N LEU A 73 -1.81 3.32 -0.66
CA LEU A 73 -0.92 2.22 -1.03
C LEU A 73 -1.55 0.85 -0.74
N LEU A 74 -2.19 0.68 0.42
CA LEU A 74 -2.90 -0.54 0.75
C LEU A 74 -3.98 -0.86 -0.28
N PHE A 75 -4.79 0.13 -0.64
CA PHE A 75 -5.85 -0.03 -1.63
C PHE A 75 -5.29 -0.41 -3.00
N VAL A 76 -4.28 0.32 -3.49
CA VAL A 76 -3.67 0.07 -4.81
C VAL A 76 -2.98 -1.29 -4.85
N THR A 77 -2.32 -1.71 -3.78
CA THR A 77 -1.68 -3.04 -3.71
C THR A 77 -2.71 -4.17 -3.70
N LEU A 78 -3.82 -4.03 -2.96
CA LEU A 78 -4.92 -4.98 -2.99
C LEU A 78 -5.57 -5.06 -4.37
N PHE A 79 -5.83 -3.91 -4.99
CA PHE A 79 -6.39 -3.84 -6.34
C PHE A 79 -5.47 -4.54 -7.36
N ARG A 80 -4.18 -4.27 -7.31
CA ARG A 80 -3.18 -4.93 -8.14
C ARG A 80 -3.11 -6.44 -7.91
N LEU A 81 -3.21 -6.88 -6.65
CA LEU A 81 -3.29 -8.30 -6.33
C LEU A 81 -4.53 -8.94 -6.97
N GLY A 82 -5.70 -8.30 -6.87
CA GLY A 82 -6.93 -8.76 -7.52
C GLY A 82 -6.78 -8.91 -9.03
N LEU A 83 -6.18 -7.92 -9.69
CA LEU A 83 -5.90 -7.98 -11.13
C LEU A 83 -4.92 -9.10 -11.49
N ASN A 84 -3.88 -9.31 -10.71
CA ASN A 84 -2.92 -10.40 -10.94
C ASN A 84 -3.59 -11.77 -10.86
N VAL A 85 -4.46 -11.98 -9.86
CA VAL A 85 -5.21 -13.24 -9.73
C VAL A 85 -6.21 -13.41 -10.88
N ALA A 86 -6.94 -12.36 -11.24
CA ALA A 86 -7.89 -12.39 -12.37
C ALA A 86 -7.20 -12.70 -13.70
N SER A 87 -6.07 -12.02 -13.99
CA SER A 87 -5.29 -12.25 -15.21
C SER A 87 -4.68 -13.66 -15.27
N THR A 88 -4.12 -14.13 -14.15
CA THR A 88 -3.57 -15.49 -14.06
C THR A 88 -4.65 -16.54 -14.29
N ARG A 89 -5.85 -16.35 -13.74
CA ARG A 89 -6.99 -17.25 -13.96
C ARG A 89 -7.35 -17.32 -15.43
N LEU A 90 -7.49 -16.17 -16.12
CA LEU A 90 -7.81 -16.13 -17.55
C LEU A 90 -6.74 -16.79 -18.40
N ILE A 91 -5.45 -16.53 -18.12
CA ILE A 91 -4.34 -17.16 -18.84
C ILE A 91 -4.38 -18.68 -18.68
N LEU A 92 -4.62 -19.18 -17.46
CA LEU A 92 -4.61 -20.62 -17.19
C LEU A 92 -5.84 -21.35 -17.72
N LEU A 93 -7.02 -20.72 -17.75
CA LEU A 93 -8.26 -21.32 -18.20
C LEU A 93 -8.48 -21.15 -19.71
N ASP A 94 -8.30 -19.95 -20.22
CA ASP A 94 -8.68 -19.58 -21.58
C ASP A 94 -7.47 -19.37 -22.52
N GLY A 95 -6.24 -19.37 -21.96
CA GLY A 95 -5.02 -19.09 -22.71
C GLY A 95 -4.90 -17.64 -23.18
N TYR A 96 -5.82 -16.76 -22.77
CA TYR A 96 -5.91 -15.37 -23.20
C TYR A 96 -6.43 -14.48 -22.07
N ALA A 97 -5.74 -13.39 -21.76
CA ALA A 97 -6.09 -12.48 -20.66
C ALA A 97 -6.26 -11.01 -21.11
N GLY A 98 -6.57 -10.79 -22.37
CA GLY A 98 -6.82 -9.45 -22.92
C GLY A 98 -5.68 -8.91 -23.79
N HIS A 99 -5.99 -7.84 -24.49
CA HIS A 99 -5.07 -7.20 -25.45
C HIS A 99 -3.87 -6.52 -24.78
N VAL A 100 -4.04 -5.96 -23.59
CA VAL A 100 -2.96 -5.27 -22.87
C VAL A 100 -1.85 -6.27 -22.52
N ILE A 101 -2.21 -7.43 -21.97
CA ILE A 101 -1.24 -8.47 -21.58
C ILE A 101 -0.61 -9.08 -22.83
N GLU A 102 -1.41 -9.35 -23.86
CA GLU A 102 -0.93 -9.89 -25.13
C GLU A 102 0.07 -8.94 -25.81
N ALA A 103 -0.27 -7.65 -25.91
CA ALA A 103 0.60 -6.65 -26.52
C ALA A 103 1.93 -6.51 -25.77
N PHE A 104 1.87 -6.48 -24.44
CA PHE A 104 3.06 -6.42 -23.60
C PHE A 104 3.91 -7.69 -23.74
N GLY A 105 3.28 -8.86 -23.72
CA GLY A 105 3.96 -10.14 -23.95
C GLY A 105 4.65 -10.21 -25.30
N ASN A 106 3.97 -9.82 -26.37
CA ASN A 106 4.53 -9.77 -27.71
C ASN A 106 5.69 -8.76 -27.84
N PHE A 107 5.59 -7.61 -27.16
CA PHE A 107 6.65 -6.62 -27.12
C PHE A 107 7.91 -7.16 -26.45
N VAL A 108 7.77 -7.86 -25.31
CA VAL A 108 8.88 -8.39 -24.52
C VAL A 108 9.50 -9.63 -25.14
N VAL A 109 8.68 -10.58 -25.57
CA VAL A 109 9.12 -11.92 -26.05
C VAL A 109 9.47 -11.92 -27.52
N ARG A 110 8.81 -11.11 -28.33
CA ARG A 110 8.98 -11.02 -29.79
C ARG A 110 8.98 -12.37 -30.50
N GLY A 111 8.16 -13.31 -30.05
CA GLY A 111 8.04 -14.64 -30.59
C GLY A 111 9.17 -15.62 -30.20
N ASN A 112 10.12 -15.21 -29.38
CA ASN A 112 11.21 -16.09 -28.92
C ASN A 112 11.02 -16.41 -27.42
N TYR A 113 10.55 -17.64 -27.15
CA TYR A 113 10.30 -18.11 -25.79
C TYR A 113 11.53 -18.11 -24.88
N ILE A 114 12.74 -18.34 -25.45
CA ILE A 114 13.98 -18.33 -24.68
C ILE A 114 14.26 -16.92 -24.14
N VAL A 115 14.07 -15.90 -24.99
CA VAL A 115 14.20 -14.50 -24.57
C VAL A 115 13.19 -14.17 -23.48
N GLY A 116 11.95 -14.60 -23.64
CA GLY A 116 10.90 -14.44 -22.63
C GLY A 116 11.27 -15.07 -21.30
N LEU A 117 11.80 -16.30 -21.31
CA LEU A 117 12.24 -17.01 -20.10
C LEU A 117 13.37 -16.27 -19.38
N VAL A 118 14.37 -15.80 -20.12
CA VAL A 118 15.51 -15.06 -19.56
C VAL A 118 15.04 -13.75 -18.92
N ILE A 119 14.18 -12.99 -19.63
CA ILE A 119 13.62 -11.73 -19.11
C ILE A 119 12.78 -12.00 -17.85
N PHE A 120 11.98 -13.06 -17.86
CA PHE A 120 11.19 -13.46 -16.69
C PHE A 120 12.08 -13.69 -15.47
N PHE A 121 13.14 -14.47 -15.58
CA PHE A 121 14.05 -14.73 -14.47
C PHE A 121 14.77 -13.45 -13.99
N ILE A 122 15.17 -12.59 -14.92
CA ILE A 122 15.80 -11.30 -14.56
C ILE A 122 14.81 -10.44 -13.80
N LEU A 123 13.55 -10.31 -14.25
CA LEU A 123 12.54 -9.50 -13.58
C LEU A 123 12.20 -10.06 -12.20
N VAL A 124 12.07 -11.38 -12.06
CA VAL A 124 11.81 -12.03 -10.74
C VAL A 124 12.99 -11.76 -9.81
N LEU A 125 14.23 -11.92 -10.26
CA LEU A 125 15.43 -11.68 -9.44
C LEU A 125 15.51 -10.20 -9.01
N ILE A 126 15.34 -9.27 -9.94
CA ILE A 126 15.37 -7.83 -9.64
C ILE A 126 14.27 -7.49 -8.64
N ASN A 127 13.03 -7.94 -8.87
CA ASN A 127 11.90 -7.67 -8.00
C ASN A 127 12.14 -8.22 -6.58
N PHE A 128 12.64 -9.45 -6.47
CA PHE A 128 13.02 -10.06 -5.20
C PHE A 128 14.10 -9.26 -4.47
N VAL A 129 15.19 -8.89 -5.15
CA VAL A 129 16.29 -8.13 -4.55
C VAL A 129 15.84 -6.75 -4.12
N VAL A 130 15.05 -6.03 -4.97
CA VAL A 130 14.56 -4.69 -4.66
C VAL A 130 13.61 -4.71 -3.47
N ILE A 131 12.67 -5.66 -3.42
CA ILE A 131 11.72 -5.76 -2.30
C ILE A 131 12.47 -6.11 -1.01
N THR A 132 13.32 -7.13 -1.03
CA THR A 132 13.98 -7.63 0.19
C THR A 132 14.96 -6.60 0.76
N LYS A 133 15.83 -6.04 -0.07
CA LYS A 133 16.79 -5.02 0.38
C LYS A 133 16.10 -3.68 0.68
N GLY A 134 15.11 -3.30 -0.10
CA GLY A 134 14.34 -2.06 0.11
C GLY A 134 13.58 -2.09 1.42
N ALA A 135 12.79 -3.14 1.69
CA ALA A 135 12.04 -3.29 2.93
C ALA A 135 12.95 -3.34 4.16
N GLY A 136 14.06 -4.10 4.09
CA GLY A 136 15.05 -4.16 5.18
C GLY A 136 15.67 -2.79 5.47
N ARG A 137 16.00 -2.03 4.45
CA ARG A 137 16.59 -0.69 4.64
C ARG A 137 15.58 0.30 5.23
N ILE A 138 14.32 0.26 4.80
CA ILE A 138 13.25 1.10 5.36
C ILE A 138 13.04 0.76 6.83
N ALA A 139 12.97 -0.52 7.19
CA ALA A 139 12.82 -0.96 8.58
C ALA A 139 14.01 -0.51 9.46
N GLU A 140 15.25 -0.68 8.98
CA GLU A 140 16.46 -0.26 9.69
C GLU A 140 16.45 1.27 9.95
N VAL A 141 16.14 2.05 8.91
CA VAL A 141 16.10 3.52 9.02
C VAL A 141 14.97 3.98 9.92
N ALA A 142 13.78 3.37 9.84
CA ALA A 142 12.65 3.68 10.70
C ALA A 142 12.98 3.39 12.18
N ALA A 143 13.54 2.22 12.48
CA ALA A 143 13.98 1.86 13.82
C ALA A 143 15.02 2.85 14.38
N ARG A 144 15.99 3.25 13.55
CA ARG A 144 17.00 4.23 13.95
C ARG A 144 16.40 5.58 14.31
N PHE A 145 15.49 6.11 13.47
CA PHE A 145 14.82 7.38 13.76
C PHE A 145 13.97 7.32 15.03
N THR A 146 13.31 6.19 15.29
CA THR A 146 12.52 5.99 16.51
C THR A 146 13.44 6.01 17.74
N LEU A 147 14.56 5.30 17.70
CA LEU A 147 15.54 5.26 18.78
C LEU A 147 16.22 6.62 19.02
N ASP A 148 16.61 7.33 17.95
CA ASP A 148 17.23 8.64 18.05
C ASP A 148 16.28 9.71 18.60
N ALA A 149 14.97 9.58 18.39
CA ALA A 149 13.95 10.49 18.91
C ALA A 149 13.58 10.21 20.38
N MET A 150 13.85 9.01 20.91
CA MET A 150 13.43 8.59 22.26
C MET A 150 14.03 9.46 23.38
N PRO A 151 15.35 9.76 23.41
CA PRO A 151 15.91 10.62 24.46
C PRO A 151 15.25 12.00 24.50
N GLY A 152 14.97 12.59 23.31
CA GLY A 152 14.30 13.89 23.23
C GLY A 152 12.87 13.87 23.81
N LYS A 153 12.11 12.82 23.51
CA LYS A 153 10.76 12.62 24.08
C LYS A 153 10.82 12.44 25.61
N GLN A 154 11.80 11.68 26.12
CA GLN A 154 11.99 11.50 27.56
C GLN A 154 12.36 12.80 28.27
N MET A 155 13.29 13.57 27.71
CA MET A 155 13.68 14.88 28.26
C MET A 155 12.50 15.87 28.28
N ALA A 156 11.65 15.86 27.27
CA ALA A 156 10.45 16.69 27.24
C ALA A 156 9.47 16.31 28.36
N ILE A 157 9.25 15.01 28.62
CA ILE A 157 8.41 14.53 29.73
C ILE A 157 9.00 14.95 31.08
N ASP A 158 10.32 14.87 31.25
CA ASP A 158 11.00 15.28 32.48
C ASP A 158 10.90 16.79 32.72
N ALA A 159 10.98 17.59 31.68
CA ALA A 159 10.78 19.03 31.75
C ALA A 159 9.34 19.40 32.12
N GLU A 160 8.33 18.73 31.53
CA GLU A 160 6.92 18.94 31.86
C GLU A 160 6.60 18.52 33.31
N LEU A 161 7.22 17.45 33.82
CA LEU A 161 7.10 17.02 35.21
C LEU A 161 7.76 18.03 36.17
N SER A 162 8.96 18.51 35.84
CA SER A 162 9.68 19.49 36.63
C SER A 162 8.99 20.85 36.65
N ALA A 163 8.30 21.22 35.60
CA ALA A 163 7.49 22.45 35.53
C ALA A 163 6.13 22.32 36.26
N GLY A 164 5.81 21.16 36.82
CA GLY A 164 4.54 20.91 37.50
C GLY A 164 3.32 20.81 36.57
N ILE A 165 3.55 20.67 35.26
CA ILE A 165 2.49 20.54 34.24
C ILE A 165 1.92 19.12 34.26
N LEU A 166 2.75 18.13 34.57
CA LEU A 166 2.36 16.74 34.72
C LEU A 166 2.49 16.23 36.13
N THR A 167 1.60 15.32 36.52
CA THR A 167 1.76 14.51 37.73
C THR A 167 2.73 13.34 37.49
N GLU A 168 3.31 12.77 38.54
CA GLU A 168 4.18 11.60 38.45
C GLU A 168 3.52 10.40 37.73
N ALA A 169 2.21 10.21 37.98
CA ALA A 169 1.42 9.14 37.37
C ALA A 169 1.29 9.33 35.85
N GLU A 170 1.02 10.56 35.43
CA GLU A 170 0.91 10.91 34.00
C GLU A 170 2.26 10.84 33.28
N ALA A 171 3.34 11.29 33.92
CA ALA A 171 4.69 11.18 33.37
C ALA A 171 5.09 9.70 33.17
N LYS A 172 4.77 8.83 34.15
CA LYS A 172 4.99 7.39 34.03
C LYS A 172 4.19 6.75 32.90
N ALA A 173 2.93 7.17 32.72
CA ALA A 173 2.10 6.68 31.62
C ALA A 173 2.64 7.14 30.26
N LYS A 174 3.07 8.40 30.12
CA LYS A 174 3.70 8.92 28.91
C LYS A 174 5.02 8.20 28.56
N ARG A 175 5.89 7.94 29.55
CA ARG A 175 7.14 7.19 29.35
C ARG A 175 6.87 5.78 28.84
N ARG A 176 5.91 5.04 29.44
CA ARG A 176 5.51 3.72 28.97
C ARG A 176 5.02 3.75 27.51
N LYS A 177 4.28 4.79 27.14
CA LYS A 177 3.79 4.95 25.77
C LYS A 177 4.94 5.18 24.80
N VAL A 178 5.94 5.98 25.16
CA VAL A 178 7.15 6.20 24.35
C VAL A 178 7.97 4.91 24.20
N GLU A 179 8.08 4.10 25.26
CA GLU A 179 8.73 2.79 25.19
C GLU A 179 7.98 1.83 24.27
N GLN A 180 6.65 1.75 24.36
CA GLN A 180 5.83 0.91 23.49
C GLN A 180 5.83 1.34 22.00
N GLU A 181 6.07 2.61 21.72
CA GLU A 181 6.23 3.10 20.35
C GLU A 181 7.62 2.74 19.76
N ALA A 182 8.58 2.37 20.60
CA ALA A 182 9.94 2.03 20.20
C ALA A 182 10.17 0.53 20.01
N ASP A 183 9.30 -0.33 20.58
CA ASP A 183 9.30 -1.79 20.42
C ASP A 183 8.50 -2.23 19.17
#